data_e6aa1a380e6f8f0329386f93c4c38736
#
_entry.id   e6aa1a380e6f8f0329386f93c4c38736
#
_cell.length_a   1.000
_cell.length_b   1.000
_cell.length_c   1.000
_cell.angle_alpha   90.00
_cell.angle_beta   90.00
_cell.angle_gamma   90.00
#
_symmetry.space_group_name_H-M   'P 1'
#
loop_
_entity.id
_entity.type
_entity.pdbx_description
1 polymer ?
#
loop_
_entity_poly.entity_id
_entity_poly.type
_entity_poly.pdbx_seq_one_letter_code
_entity_poly.pdbx_strand_id
1 'polypeptide(L)'
;MERVTGIGGLFFRAHDPATLARWYADHLGIDPAPTTDGQPPWWQQEGPTVLSPFPADSDAFGRPEQAWMLNLRVRDLDAMVAQLRAAGTEVTIDPQAYPFGRFASTADPEDNPIQLWEPTPDALQEPPDRHH
;
A
#
# COMPACT_ATOMS: atom_id res chain seq x y z
N MET A 1 -4.94 21.53 -20.47
CA MET A 1 -5.49 21.36 -19.12
C MET A 1 -4.43 20.83 -18.18
N GLU A 2 -4.23 21.51 -17.07
CA GLU A 2 -3.31 21.00 -16.05
C GLU A 2 -3.89 19.77 -15.35
N ARG A 3 -3.02 18.84 -15.01
CA ARG A 3 -3.38 17.61 -14.31
C ARG A 3 -2.48 17.40 -13.09
N VAL A 4 -3.02 16.75 -12.10
CA VAL A 4 -2.20 16.22 -10.99
C VAL A 4 -1.26 15.16 -11.56
N THR A 5 0.00 15.20 -11.15
CA THR A 5 1.03 14.26 -11.64
C THR A 5 1.10 12.97 -10.85
N GLY A 6 0.54 12.94 -9.67
CA GLY A 6 0.51 11.74 -8.83
C GLY A 6 0.21 12.07 -7.39
N ILE A 7 0.20 11.04 -6.57
CA ILE A 7 0.01 11.19 -5.12
C ILE A 7 1.37 11.48 -4.49
N GLY A 8 1.49 12.63 -3.81
CA GLY A 8 2.74 13.02 -3.16
C GLY A 8 2.95 12.37 -1.80
N GLY A 9 1.91 11.88 -1.18
CA GLY A 9 2.01 11.24 0.12
C GLY A 9 0.66 10.87 0.70
N LEU A 10 0.69 10.11 1.77
CA LEU A 10 -0.46 9.75 2.58
C LEU A 10 -0.17 10.18 4.01
N PHE A 11 -1.07 10.95 4.62
CA PHE A 11 -0.93 11.42 6.00
C PHE A 11 -2.09 10.91 6.82
N PHE A 12 -1.78 10.34 7.97
CA PHE A 12 -2.79 9.76 8.85
C PHE A 12 -2.37 9.88 10.31
N ARG A 13 -3.35 9.80 11.20
CA ARG A 13 -3.11 9.90 12.63
C ARG A 13 -2.63 8.57 13.17
N ALA A 14 -1.71 8.62 14.14
CA ALA A 14 -1.19 7.45 14.81
C ALA A 14 -1.07 7.74 16.30
N HIS A 15 -1.27 6.71 17.14
CA HIS A 15 -1.06 6.83 18.59
C HIS A 15 0.43 6.96 18.91
N ASP A 16 1.27 6.22 18.20
CA ASP A 16 2.72 6.27 18.34
C ASP A 16 3.37 6.39 16.95
N PRO A 17 3.48 7.62 16.41
CA PRO A 17 3.98 7.80 15.05
C PRO A 17 5.39 7.25 14.82
N ALA A 18 6.29 7.41 15.79
CA ALA A 18 7.67 6.95 15.63
C ALA A 18 7.77 5.43 15.54
N THR A 19 7.06 4.73 16.42
CA THR A 19 7.03 3.26 16.40
C THR A 19 6.36 2.74 15.13
N LEU A 20 5.27 3.37 14.71
CA LEU A 20 4.57 2.95 13.50
C LEU A 20 5.43 3.17 12.26
N ALA A 21 6.12 4.31 12.17
CA ALA A 21 7.02 4.58 11.05
C ALA A 21 8.15 3.54 10.96
N ARG A 22 8.71 3.13 12.10
CA ARG A 22 9.73 2.07 12.12
C ARG A 22 9.18 0.74 11.64
N TRP A 23 7.94 0.40 12.01
CA TRP A 23 7.31 -0.83 11.55
C TRP A 23 7.20 -0.87 10.01
N TYR A 24 6.76 0.23 9.41
CA TYR A 24 6.68 0.33 7.94
C TYR A 24 8.07 0.22 7.30
N ALA A 25 9.08 0.84 7.89
CA ALA A 25 10.45 0.74 7.38
C ALA A 25 11.00 -0.68 7.51
N ASP A 26 10.86 -1.29 8.69
CA ASP A 26 11.47 -2.59 9.00
C ASP A 26 10.78 -3.75 8.28
N HIS A 27 9.47 -3.69 8.10
CA HIS A 27 8.71 -4.83 7.59
C HIS A 27 8.21 -4.66 6.16
N LEU A 28 8.09 -3.44 5.66
CA LEU A 28 7.61 -3.16 4.31
C LEU A 28 8.61 -2.39 3.45
N GLY A 29 9.73 -1.97 4.02
CA GLY A 29 10.75 -1.27 3.26
C GLY A 29 10.37 0.15 2.85
N ILE A 30 9.45 0.78 3.57
CA ILE A 30 9.02 2.15 3.30
C ILE A 30 9.83 3.09 4.19
N ASP A 31 10.70 3.89 3.58
CA ASP A 31 11.54 4.81 4.32
C ASP A 31 10.70 5.85 5.06
N PRO A 32 11.07 6.20 6.31
CA PRO A 32 10.31 7.18 7.07
C PRO A 32 10.44 8.58 6.48
N ALA A 33 9.47 9.43 6.80
CA ALA A 33 9.52 10.83 6.41
C ALA A 33 10.79 11.50 6.94
N PRO A 34 11.44 12.39 6.16
CA PRO A 34 12.64 13.07 6.63
C PRO A 34 12.33 14.00 7.82
N THR A 35 13.20 13.96 8.83
CA THR A 35 13.11 14.83 10.00
C THR A 35 14.24 15.84 10.08
N THR A 36 15.25 15.71 9.22
CA THR A 36 16.39 16.62 9.13
C THR A 36 16.71 16.92 7.66
N ASP A 37 17.40 18.03 7.43
CA ASP A 37 17.87 18.38 6.09
C ASP A 37 18.83 17.31 5.58
N GLY A 38 18.69 16.97 4.30
CA GLY A 38 19.54 15.99 3.63
C GLY A 38 19.06 14.56 3.71
N GLN A 39 18.05 14.25 4.52
CA GLN A 39 17.42 12.94 4.48
C GLN A 39 16.47 12.86 3.28
N PRO A 40 16.58 11.82 2.40
CA PRO A 40 15.65 11.69 1.31
C PRO A 40 14.29 11.15 1.81
N PRO A 41 13.20 11.54 1.15
CA PRO A 41 11.93 10.84 1.35
C PRO A 41 11.98 9.47 0.68
N TRP A 42 10.97 8.64 0.94
CA TRP A 42 10.82 7.38 0.25
C TRP A 42 10.49 7.64 -1.23
N TRP A 43 11.24 7.02 -2.10
CA TRP A 43 10.99 7.05 -3.54
C TRP A 43 10.38 5.73 -3.97
N GLN A 44 9.10 5.76 -4.25
CA GLN A 44 8.41 4.56 -4.73
C GLN A 44 8.79 4.27 -6.18
N GLN A 45 8.70 3.00 -6.54
CA GLN A 45 8.94 2.58 -7.92
C GLN A 45 7.79 3.04 -8.81
N GLU A 46 8.09 3.36 -10.05
CA GLU A 46 7.10 3.72 -11.06
C GLU A 46 6.12 2.56 -11.28
N GLY A 47 4.85 2.89 -11.44
CA GLY A 47 3.83 1.88 -11.67
C GLY A 47 2.42 2.45 -11.53
N PRO A 48 1.41 1.61 -11.78
CA PRO A 48 0.02 2.04 -11.69
C PRO A 48 -0.39 2.41 -10.27
N THR A 49 -1.22 3.43 -10.15
CA THR A 49 -1.82 3.85 -8.88
C THR A 49 -3.32 3.92 -9.05
N VAL A 50 -4.05 3.34 -8.12
CA VAL A 50 -5.50 3.31 -8.14
C VAL A 50 -6.02 4.25 -7.06
N LEU A 51 -6.87 5.19 -7.46
CA LEU A 51 -7.65 6.02 -6.54
C LEU A 51 -9.10 5.62 -6.73
N SER A 52 -9.69 4.97 -5.74
CA SER A 52 -11.01 4.38 -5.88
C SER A 52 -11.89 4.66 -4.67
N PRO A 53 -12.92 5.50 -4.80
CA PRO A 53 -13.94 5.59 -3.77
C PRO A 53 -14.74 4.29 -3.71
N PHE A 54 -14.91 3.77 -2.50
CA PHE A 54 -15.74 2.60 -2.25
C PHE A 54 -17.09 3.06 -1.69
N PRO A 55 -18.15 2.23 -1.83
CA PRO A 55 -19.43 2.54 -1.18
C PRO A 55 -19.27 2.77 0.31
N ALA A 56 -20.04 3.68 0.87
CA ALA A 56 -19.94 4.05 2.29
C ALA A 56 -20.19 2.87 3.24
N ASP A 57 -20.94 1.87 2.79
CA ASP A 57 -21.26 0.67 3.55
C ASP A 57 -20.38 -0.54 3.23
N SER A 58 -19.27 -0.34 2.49
CA SER A 58 -18.33 -1.42 2.18
C SER A 58 -17.74 -2.01 3.46
N ASP A 59 -17.62 -3.33 3.51
CA ASP A 59 -16.98 -4.04 4.60
C ASP A 59 -15.49 -4.30 4.37
N ALA A 60 -14.94 -3.81 3.25
CA ALA A 60 -13.55 -4.07 2.87
C ALA A 60 -12.53 -3.42 3.82
N PHE A 61 -12.93 -2.40 4.57
CA PHE A 61 -12.06 -1.63 5.44
C PHE A 61 -11.98 -2.15 6.88
N GLY A 62 -12.69 -3.22 7.20
CA GLY A 62 -12.77 -3.78 8.55
C GLY A 62 -13.87 -3.11 9.37
N ARG A 63 -13.51 -2.21 10.28
CA ARG A 63 -14.50 -1.55 11.13
C ARG A 63 -15.20 -0.40 10.40
N PRO A 64 -16.48 -0.12 10.76
CA PRO A 64 -17.28 0.87 10.03
C PRO A 64 -16.70 2.29 10.02
N GLU A 65 -16.00 2.70 11.08
CA GLU A 65 -15.42 4.03 11.19
C GLU A 65 -14.10 4.19 10.42
N GLN A 66 -13.53 3.09 9.89
CA GLN A 66 -12.30 3.14 9.12
C GLN A 66 -12.60 3.64 7.72
N ALA A 67 -12.13 4.84 7.41
CA ALA A 67 -12.50 5.54 6.18
C ALA A 67 -11.53 5.32 5.02
N TRP A 68 -10.38 4.66 5.25
CA TRP A 68 -9.35 4.47 4.22
C TRP A 68 -8.66 3.12 4.40
N MET A 69 -8.09 2.64 3.31
CA MET A 69 -7.26 1.44 3.28
C MET A 69 -6.08 1.71 2.37
N LEU A 70 -4.88 1.32 2.81
CA LEU A 70 -3.66 1.51 2.04
C LEU A 70 -3.42 0.27 1.19
N ASN A 71 -3.35 0.46 -0.13
CA ASN A 71 -2.93 -0.59 -1.05
C ASN A 71 -1.47 -0.38 -1.41
N LEU A 72 -0.66 -1.41 -1.26
CA LEU A 72 0.78 -1.37 -1.55
C LEU A 72 1.10 -2.38 -2.64
N ARG A 73 1.77 -1.92 -3.70
CA ARG A 73 2.28 -2.81 -4.74
C ARG A 73 3.49 -3.56 -4.23
N VAL A 74 3.55 -4.85 -4.54
CA VAL A 74 4.70 -5.70 -4.23
C VAL A 74 5.12 -6.45 -5.48
N ARG A 75 6.41 -6.73 -5.61
CA ARG A 75 6.93 -7.48 -6.74
C ARG A 75 6.63 -8.97 -6.63
N ASP A 76 6.68 -9.50 -5.41
CA ASP A 76 6.50 -10.93 -5.12
C ASP A 76 5.62 -11.06 -3.88
N LEU A 77 4.34 -11.35 -4.11
CA LEU A 77 3.35 -11.43 -3.03
C LEU A 77 3.69 -12.54 -2.04
N ASP A 78 4.07 -13.71 -2.53
CA ASP A 78 4.35 -14.85 -1.65
C ASP A 78 5.56 -14.57 -0.76
N ALA A 79 6.60 -13.94 -1.31
CA ALA A 79 7.78 -13.56 -0.53
C ALA A 79 7.44 -12.51 0.54
N MET A 80 6.64 -11.51 0.18
CA MET A 80 6.21 -10.46 1.12
C MET A 80 5.36 -11.06 2.23
N VAL A 81 4.43 -11.94 1.91
CA VAL A 81 3.57 -12.60 2.90
C VAL A 81 4.42 -13.45 3.86
N ALA A 82 5.39 -14.21 3.34
CA ALA A 82 6.29 -15.00 4.18
C ALA A 82 7.10 -14.09 5.12
N GLN A 83 7.59 -12.97 4.63
CA GLN A 83 8.34 -11.99 5.42
C GLN A 83 7.51 -11.42 6.57
N LEU A 84 6.27 -11.05 6.31
CA LEU A 84 5.37 -10.51 7.32
C LEU A 84 4.97 -11.57 8.35
N ARG A 85 4.67 -12.78 7.91
CA ARG A 85 4.33 -13.89 8.81
C ARG A 85 5.50 -14.27 9.71
N ALA A 86 6.72 -14.25 9.18
CA ALA A 86 7.92 -14.52 9.99
C ALA A 86 8.13 -13.46 11.07
N ALA A 87 7.65 -12.25 10.84
CA ALA A 87 7.70 -11.15 11.83
C ALA A 87 6.52 -11.16 12.80
N GLY A 88 5.62 -12.16 12.72
CA GLY A 88 4.48 -12.28 13.61
C GLY A 88 3.23 -11.56 13.15
N THR A 89 3.19 -11.05 11.93
CA THR A 89 2.02 -10.36 11.38
C THR A 89 1.08 -11.34 10.70
N GLU A 90 -0.21 -11.26 11.01
CA GLU A 90 -1.22 -12.08 10.34
C GLU A 90 -1.48 -11.53 8.93
N VAL A 91 -1.49 -12.42 7.95
CA VAL A 91 -1.75 -12.07 6.56
C VAL A 91 -2.66 -13.13 5.95
N THR A 92 -3.70 -12.66 5.26
CA THR A 92 -4.63 -13.53 4.54
C THR A 92 -4.44 -13.32 3.04
N ILE A 93 -4.05 -14.38 2.33
CA ILE A 93 -3.93 -14.33 0.87
C ILE A 93 -5.30 -14.58 0.25
N ASP A 94 -5.70 -13.72 -0.69
CA ASP A 94 -6.88 -13.99 -1.51
C ASP A 94 -6.57 -15.19 -2.41
N PRO A 95 -7.33 -16.30 -2.32
CA PRO A 95 -7.04 -17.49 -3.13
C PRO A 95 -7.32 -17.29 -4.62
N GLN A 96 -8.06 -16.25 -4.98
CA GLN A 96 -8.41 -15.97 -6.36
C GLN A 96 -7.34 -15.09 -7.02
N ALA A 97 -6.96 -15.44 -8.24
CA ALA A 97 -6.14 -14.57 -9.09
C ALA A 97 -7.05 -13.80 -10.05
N TYR A 98 -6.72 -12.54 -10.26
CA TYR A 98 -7.49 -11.63 -11.11
C TYR A 98 -6.66 -11.24 -12.34
N PRO A 99 -7.31 -10.75 -13.42
CA PRO A 99 -6.55 -10.29 -14.59
C PRO A 99 -5.53 -9.19 -14.28
N PHE A 100 -5.76 -8.39 -13.24
CA PHE A 100 -4.87 -7.29 -12.86
C PHE A 100 -3.93 -7.65 -11.69
N GLY A 101 -4.01 -8.87 -11.14
CA GLY A 101 -3.06 -9.31 -10.12
C GLY A 101 -3.63 -10.16 -9.01
N ARG A 102 -2.79 -10.35 -8.00
CA ARG A 102 -3.10 -11.11 -6.79
C ARG A 102 -3.07 -10.19 -5.58
N PHE A 103 -3.82 -10.56 -4.55
CA PHE A 103 -3.98 -9.72 -3.36
C PHE A 103 -3.79 -10.50 -2.07
N ALA A 104 -3.36 -9.80 -1.04
CA ALA A 104 -3.38 -10.25 0.34
C ALA A 104 -3.81 -9.11 1.24
N SER A 105 -4.37 -9.45 2.40
CA SER A 105 -4.85 -8.47 3.36
C SER A 105 -4.10 -8.62 4.68
N THR A 106 -3.75 -7.50 5.28
CA THR A 106 -3.10 -7.44 6.58
C THR A 106 -3.45 -6.12 7.26
N ALA A 107 -2.82 -5.86 8.39
CA ALA A 107 -2.97 -4.60 9.10
C ALA A 107 -1.65 -4.23 9.77
N ASP A 108 -1.44 -2.93 9.98
CA ASP A 108 -0.29 -2.47 10.75
C ASP A 108 -0.56 -2.62 12.26
N PRO A 109 0.43 -2.35 13.13
CA PRO A 109 0.26 -2.52 14.58
C PRO A 109 -0.82 -1.64 15.22
N GLU A 110 -1.26 -0.58 14.54
CA GLU A 110 -2.36 0.26 15.00
C GLU A 110 -3.69 -0.09 14.32
N ASP A 111 -3.74 -1.27 13.72
CA ASP A 111 -4.93 -1.85 13.09
C ASP A 111 -5.43 -1.08 11.87
N ASN A 112 -4.54 -0.39 11.18
CA ASN A 112 -4.88 0.21 9.89
C ASN A 112 -4.85 -0.86 8.81
N PRO A 113 -5.91 -1.00 8.01
CA PRO A 113 -5.97 -2.05 6.98
C PRO A 113 -5.00 -1.80 5.84
N ILE A 114 -4.31 -2.85 5.43
CA ILE A 114 -3.37 -2.83 4.31
C ILE A 114 -3.76 -3.94 3.34
N GLN A 115 -3.85 -3.59 2.07
CA GLN A 115 -3.97 -4.56 0.98
C GLN A 115 -2.66 -4.59 0.22
N LEU A 116 -2.09 -5.78 0.06
CA LEU A 116 -0.91 -6.00 -0.76
C LEU A 116 -1.36 -6.43 -2.14
N TRP A 117 -0.73 -5.89 -3.17
CA TRP A 117 -1.10 -6.13 -4.57
C TRP A 117 0.14 -6.46 -5.38
N GLU A 118 0.16 -7.66 -5.98
CA GLU A 118 1.16 -8.04 -6.97
C GLU A 118 0.53 -7.88 -8.35
N PRO A 119 0.80 -6.79 -9.07
CA PRO A 119 0.24 -6.60 -10.40
C PRO A 119 0.73 -7.66 -11.39
N THR A 120 -0.13 -8.04 -12.34
CA THR A 120 0.30 -8.85 -13.48
C THR A 120 1.23 -8.03 -14.37
N PRO A 121 2.04 -8.68 -15.23
CA PRO A 121 2.86 -7.93 -16.19
C PRO A 121 2.07 -6.96 -17.06
N ASP A 122 0.87 -7.35 -17.49
CA ASP A 122 0.00 -6.47 -18.27
C ASP A 122 -0.44 -5.24 -17.48
N ALA A 123 -0.76 -5.41 -16.20
CA ALA A 123 -1.16 -4.30 -15.33
C ALA A 123 -0.03 -3.30 -15.09
N LEU A 124 1.23 -3.73 -15.22
CA LEU A 124 2.41 -2.88 -15.07
C LEU A 124 2.74 -2.08 -16.33
N GLN A 125 2.11 -2.38 -17.46
CA GLN A 125 2.37 -1.67 -18.71
C GLN A 125 1.59 -0.36 -18.76
N GLU A 126 2.30 0.71 -19.05
CA GLU A 126 1.70 2.03 -19.22
C GLU A 126 0.87 2.05 -20.51
N PRO A 127 -0.41 2.48 -20.44
CA PRO A 127 -1.22 2.60 -21.65
C PRO A 127 -0.60 3.59 -22.65
N PRO A 128 -0.62 3.29 -23.96
CA PRO A 128 0.07 4.12 -24.95
C PRO A 128 -0.53 5.50 -25.15
N ASP A 129 -1.79 5.71 -24.81
CA ASP A 129 -2.53 6.96 -25.04
C ASP A 129 -2.88 7.71 -23.77
N ARG A 130 -2.22 7.43 -22.66
CA ARG A 130 -2.54 8.06 -21.38
C ARG A 130 -2.05 9.51 -21.26
N HIS A 131 -1.17 9.94 -22.14
CA HIS A 131 -0.63 11.31 -22.14
C HIS A 131 -1.51 12.22 -22.95
N HIS A 132 -2.09 13.21 -22.33
CA HIS A 132 -3.02 14.14 -22.99
C HIS A 132 -2.66 15.57 -22.68
#